data_6b4de68f275201a996b2d7453fad53da
#
_entry.id   6b4de68f275201a996b2d7453fad53da
#
_cell.length_a   1.000
_cell.length_b   1.000
_cell.length_c   1.000
_cell.angle_alpha   90.00
_cell.angle_beta   90.00
_cell.angle_gamma   90.00
#
_symmetry.space_group_name_H-M   'P 1'
#
loop_
_entity.id
_entity.type
_entity.pdbx_description
1 polymer ?
#
loop_
_entity_poly.entity_id
_entity_poly.type
_entity_poly.pdbx_seq_one_letter_code
_entity_poly.pdbx_strand_id
1 'polypeptide(L)'
;MRGEDIMGKITGICISEKRGVQKHFIEEANIIADWGIEGDAHGGKWHRQISLLSQEKVDAFKAKGADIHPGSFGENLIVEGFDFSAMPVGTRFVIGDVVLEMTQIGKECHNHCVIYKKMGDYIMPREGVFAEVVEGGHIKVGQEVTCILPKADRPYTAAVITLSDKGAAGEREDKSGPAIVEMLKSAGYDIKETLLLADEQLLLEKELMRLSDQRQVNVIFTTGGTGFSERDRTPEATIAVCDRMANGIAEAIRNYSMTITPRAMFSRAVSGIRKKTLIINLPG
;
A
#
# COMPACT_ATOMS: atom_id res chain seq x y z
N MET A 1 -26.20 -10.45 9.00
CA MET A 1 -26.08 -9.40 10.02
C MET A 1 -25.98 -8.09 9.27
N ARG A 2 -26.92 -7.17 9.46
CA ARG A 2 -26.79 -5.79 8.96
C ARG A 2 -25.65 -5.21 9.80
N GLY A 3 -24.54 -4.81 9.16
CA GLY A 3 -23.43 -4.19 9.87
C GLY A 3 -23.92 -2.91 10.52
N GLU A 4 -23.70 -2.78 11.81
CA GLU A 4 -23.79 -1.48 12.47
C GLU A 4 -22.78 -0.59 11.75
N ASP A 5 -23.25 0.54 11.23
CA ASP A 5 -22.38 1.56 10.64
C ASP A 5 -21.43 2.03 11.77
N ILE A 6 -20.15 1.72 11.64
CA ILE A 6 -19.17 2.19 12.60
C ILE A 6 -19.02 3.68 12.35
N MET A 7 -19.38 4.48 13.35
CA MET A 7 -19.38 5.94 13.28
C MET A 7 -18.18 6.48 14.03
N GLY A 8 -17.52 7.47 13.46
CA GLY A 8 -16.43 8.21 14.07
C GLY A 8 -16.64 9.72 13.89
N LYS A 9 -15.67 10.52 14.33
CA LYS A 9 -15.74 11.98 14.26
C LYS A 9 -14.37 12.59 14.01
N ILE A 10 -14.28 13.59 13.14
CA ILE A 10 -13.04 14.34 12.92
C ILE A 10 -12.74 15.17 14.18
N THR A 11 -11.56 14.94 14.75
CA THR A 11 -11.03 15.70 15.90
C THR A 11 -9.90 16.65 15.51
N GLY A 12 -9.29 16.46 14.34
CA GLY A 12 -8.25 17.35 13.82
C GLY A 12 -8.08 17.24 12.32
N ILE A 13 -7.81 18.39 11.70
CA ILE A 13 -7.43 18.54 10.29
C ILE A 13 -6.09 19.26 10.26
N CYS A 14 -5.09 18.70 9.55
CA CYS A 14 -3.73 19.22 9.54
C CYS A 14 -3.15 19.25 8.13
N ILE A 15 -2.47 20.35 7.80
CA ILE A 15 -1.77 20.54 6.52
C ILE A 15 -0.37 21.10 6.73
N SER A 16 0.45 21.03 5.70
CA SER A 16 1.73 21.75 5.60
C SER A 16 1.97 22.21 4.18
N GLU A 17 2.44 23.44 4.01
CA GLU A 17 2.75 24.01 2.67
C GLU A 17 4.07 23.45 2.10
N LYS A 18 4.87 22.77 2.94
CA LYS A 18 6.17 22.19 2.54
C LYS A 18 6.29 20.74 2.97
N ARG A 19 6.92 19.92 2.14
CA ARG A 19 7.24 18.52 2.50
C ARG A 19 8.35 18.48 3.57
N GLY A 20 8.28 17.48 4.45
CA GLY A 20 9.32 17.23 5.47
C GLY A 20 9.24 18.12 6.72
N VAL A 21 8.19 18.93 6.87
CA VAL A 21 7.88 19.70 8.08
C VAL A 21 6.66 19.12 8.80
N GLN A 22 6.51 19.45 10.08
CA GLN A 22 5.29 19.11 10.82
C GLN A 22 4.10 19.86 10.21
N LYS A 23 2.93 19.22 10.26
CA LYS A 23 1.68 19.83 9.84
C LYS A 23 1.12 20.70 10.96
N HIS A 24 0.37 21.72 10.61
CA HIS A 24 -0.34 22.59 11.54
C HIS A 24 -1.86 22.35 11.42
N PHE A 25 -2.54 22.57 12.53
CA PHE A 25 -3.98 22.40 12.64
C PHE A 25 -4.74 23.50 11.90
N ILE A 26 -5.85 23.11 11.27
CA ILE A 26 -6.86 24.01 10.67
C ILE A 26 -8.26 23.49 11.04
N GLU A 27 -9.26 24.39 11.05
CA GLU A 27 -10.64 24.05 11.44
C GLU A 27 -11.44 23.36 10.32
N GLU A 28 -11.15 23.67 9.07
CA GLU A 28 -11.87 23.17 7.89
C GLU A 28 -10.96 23.10 6.67
N ALA A 29 -11.31 22.28 5.68
CA ALA A 29 -10.52 22.10 4.48
C ALA A 29 -11.39 21.72 3.27
N ASN A 30 -10.96 22.13 2.07
CA ASN A 30 -11.44 21.61 0.81
C ASN A 30 -10.66 20.35 0.44
N ILE A 31 -11.39 19.30 0.08
CA ILE A 31 -10.86 18.02 -0.36
C ILE A 31 -11.07 17.91 -1.87
N ILE A 32 -9.99 17.67 -2.61
CA ILE A 32 -10.01 17.62 -4.08
C ILE A 32 -9.89 16.16 -4.51
N ALA A 33 -10.85 15.69 -5.32
CA ALA A 33 -10.85 14.33 -5.86
C ALA A 33 -9.56 14.02 -6.64
N ASP A 34 -9.03 12.81 -6.48
CA ASP A 34 -7.77 12.34 -7.08
C ASP A 34 -6.57 13.27 -6.80
N TRP A 35 -6.60 13.97 -5.65
CA TRP A 35 -5.52 14.90 -5.28
C TRP A 35 -5.19 14.91 -3.79
N GLY A 36 -6.17 15.21 -2.91
CA GLY A 36 -5.96 15.36 -1.47
C GLY A 36 -6.53 16.65 -0.91
N ILE A 37 -5.90 17.18 0.15
CA ILE A 37 -6.31 18.45 0.79
C ILE A 37 -5.74 19.64 0.01
N GLU A 38 -6.58 20.63 -0.29
CA GLU A 38 -6.16 21.87 -0.91
C GLU A 38 -5.12 22.59 -0.04
N GLY A 39 -4.02 23.01 -0.64
CA GLY A 39 -2.91 23.67 0.06
C GLY A 39 -1.94 22.75 0.81
N ASP A 40 -2.20 21.44 0.91
CA ASP A 40 -1.22 20.51 1.51
C ASP A 40 -0.15 20.08 0.48
N ALA A 41 1.12 20.22 0.86
CA ALA A 41 2.27 19.85 0.01
C ALA A 41 2.33 18.34 -0.36
N HIS A 42 1.56 17.50 0.30
CA HIS A 42 1.50 16.06 0.04
C HIS A 42 0.39 15.68 -0.95
N GLY A 43 -0.45 16.64 -1.37
CA GLY A 43 -1.43 16.44 -2.44
C GLY A 43 -0.77 15.99 -3.74
N GLY A 44 -1.47 15.14 -4.54
CA GLY A 44 -0.98 14.66 -5.82
C GLY A 44 -1.67 13.37 -6.28
N LYS A 45 -1.43 13.00 -7.55
CA LYS A 45 -1.97 11.79 -8.18
C LYS A 45 -1.17 10.55 -7.74
N TRP A 46 -1.42 10.08 -6.55
CA TRP A 46 -0.81 8.90 -5.97
C TRP A 46 -1.73 8.32 -4.88
N HIS A 47 -1.46 7.13 -4.42
CA HIS A 47 -2.35 6.42 -3.48
C HIS A 47 -2.28 6.91 -2.01
N ARG A 48 -1.43 7.86 -1.66
CA ARG A 48 -1.28 8.40 -0.29
C ARG A 48 -1.62 9.89 -0.25
N GLN A 49 -2.79 10.27 -0.76
CA GLN A 49 -3.24 11.65 -0.87
C GLN A 49 -3.56 12.26 0.48
N ILE A 50 -4.17 11.47 1.37
CA ILE A 50 -4.53 11.87 2.74
C ILE A 50 -4.04 10.81 3.71
N SER A 51 -3.47 11.23 4.83
CA SER A 51 -3.07 10.36 5.94
C SER A 51 -4.03 10.53 7.12
N LEU A 52 -4.47 9.40 7.70
CA LEU A 52 -5.39 9.37 8.84
C LEU A 52 -4.72 8.70 10.04
N LEU A 53 -5.07 9.16 11.24
CA LEU A 53 -4.62 8.60 12.51
C LEU A 53 -5.76 8.60 13.52
N SER A 54 -5.86 7.54 14.33
CA SER A 54 -6.86 7.42 15.40
C SER A 54 -6.55 8.38 16.55
N GLN A 55 -7.56 9.09 17.04
CA GLN A 55 -7.45 9.94 18.23
C GLN A 55 -7.01 9.11 19.44
N GLU A 56 -7.54 7.91 19.61
CA GLU A 56 -7.23 7.01 20.71
C GLU A 56 -5.74 6.62 20.70
N LYS A 57 -5.15 6.41 19.52
CA LYS A 57 -3.71 6.11 19.40
C LYS A 57 -2.85 7.34 19.72
N VAL A 58 -3.30 8.53 19.33
CA VAL A 58 -2.65 9.81 19.70
C VAL A 58 -2.67 10.00 21.22
N ASP A 59 -3.83 9.79 21.85
CA ASP A 59 -3.99 9.95 23.31
C ASP A 59 -3.17 8.92 24.09
N ALA A 60 -3.17 7.66 23.65
CA ALA A 60 -2.32 6.62 24.23
C ALA A 60 -0.82 6.97 24.13
N PHE A 61 -0.41 7.64 23.05
CA PHE A 61 0.97 8.09 22.88
C PHE A 61 1.28 9.31 23.78
N LYS A 62 0.35 10.26 23.93
CA LYS A 62 0.46 11.37 24.88
C LYS A 62 0.61 10.87 26.33
N ALA A 63 -0.16 9.84 26.70
CA ALA A 63 -0.11 9.25 28.03
C ALA A 63 1.28 8.66 28.40
N LYS A 64 2.11 8.34 27.40
CA LYS A 64 3.53 7.95 27.58
C LYS A 64 4.46 9.13 27.88
N GLY A 65 3.94 10.37 28.00
CA GLY A 65 4.70 11.58 28.25
C GLY A 65 5.21 12.32 27.01
N ALA A 66 4.67 12.00 25.83
CA ALA A 66 5.03 12.70 24.60
C ALA A 66 4.36 14.08 24.54
N ASP A 67 5.16 15.10 24.27
CA ASP A 67 4.68 16.45 23.94
C ASP A 67 4.35 16.52 22.45
N ILE A 68 3.10 16.20 22.14
CA ILE A 68 2.57 16.15 20.76
C ILE A 68 1.25 16.91 20.65
N HIS A 69 1.03 17.48 19.49
CA HIS A 69 -0.19 18.20 19.08
C HIS A 69 -0.64 17.72 17.70
N PRO A 70 -1.84 18.08 17.23
CA PRO A 70 -2.31 17.71 15.90
C PRO A 70 -1.29 18.09 14.82
N GLY A 71 -1.00 17.15 13.91
CA GLY A 71 0.01 17.32 12.85
C GLY A 71 1.42 16.85 13.22
N SER A 72 1.68 16.49 14.47
CA SER A 72 3.02 16.12 14.94
C SER A 72 3.58 14.86 14.26
N PHE A 73 2.74 13.93 13.87
CA PHE A 73 3.13 12.70 13.16
C PHE A 73 3.09 12.87 11.63
N GLY A 74 2.71 14.06 11.13
CA GLY A 74 2.52 14.33 9.72
C GLY A 74 1.19 13.82 9.17
N GLU A 75 0.24 13.48 10.06
CA GLU A 75 -1.13 13.11 9.72
C GLU A 75 -1.92 14.31 9.18
N ASN A 76 -2.88 14.04 8.27
CA ASN A 76 -3.83 15.04 7.79
C ASN A 76 -5.10 15.05 8.61
N LEU A 77 -5.67 13.87 8.87
CA LEU A 77 -6.91 13.75 9.63
C LEU A 77 -6.67 12.96 10.91
N ILE A 78 -7.17 13.49 12.03
CA ILE A 78 -7.30 12.76 13.29
C ILE A 78 -8.78 12.46 13.47
N VAL A 79 -9.12 11.20 13.71
CA VAL A 79 -10.51 10.74 13.80
C VAL A 79 -10.66 9.85 15.02
N GLU A 80 -11.67 10.12 15.85
CA GLU A 80 -12.07 9.26 16.97
C GLU A 80 -13.04 8.16 16.51
N GLY A 81 -13.08 7.04 17.23
CA GLY A 81 -14.02 5.95 17.01
C GLY A 81 -13.53 4.83 16.09
N PHE A 82 -12.30 4.92 15.57
CA PHE A 82 -11.75 3.92 14.66
C PHE A 82 -10.38 3.37 15.08
N ASP A 83 -10.22 2.05 15.00
CA ASP A 83 -8.90 1.43 14.91
C ASP A 83 -8.57 1.16 13.44
N PHE A 84 -7.98 2.13 12.78
CA PHE A 84 -7.67 2.07 11.35
C PHE A 84 -6.77 0.89 10.98
N SER A 85 -5.82 0.53 11.86
CA SER A 85 -4.87 -0.56 11.60
C SER A 85 -5.53 -1.95 11.55
N ALA A 86 -6.71 -2.08 12.17
CA ALA A 86 -7.50 -3.31 12.15
C ALA A 86 -8.45 -3.41 10.92
N MET A 87 -8.59 -2.32 10.15
CA MET A 87 -9.50 -2.28 8.99
C MET A 87 -8.80 -2.79 7.72
N PRO A 88 -9.53 -3.48 6.83
CA PRO A 88 -8.97 -3.91 5.56
C PRO A 88 -8.77 -2.73 4.59
N VAL A 89 -7.70 -2.78 3.80
CA VAL A 89 -7.49 -1.84 2.68
C VAL A 89 -8.67 -1.93 1.70
N GLY A 90 -9.11 -0.77 1.19
CA GLY A 90 -10.33 -0.61 0.41
C GLY A 90 -11.55 -0.23 1.26
N THR A 91 -11.38 -0.06 2.59
CA THR A 91 -12.41 0.55 3.45
C THR A 91 -12.63 1.99 3.02
N ARG A 92 -13.89 2.42 2.92
CA ARG A 92 -14.26 3.79 2.59
C ARG A 92 -14.71 4.54 3.83
N PHE A 93 -14.31 5.80 3.91
CA PHE A 93 -14.73 6.74 4.94
C PHE A 93 -15.53 7.85 4.26
N VAL A 94 -16.79 7.97 4.66
CA VAL A 94 -17.73 8.98 4.13
C VAL A 94 -17.88 10.11 5.14
N ILE A 95 -17.64 11.34 4.69
CA ILE A 95 -17.63 12.56 5.50
C ILE A 95 -18.48 13.60 4.76
N GLY A 96 -19.80 13.62 4.99
CA GLY A 96 -20.72 14.40 4.15
C GLY A 96 -20.65 13.93 2.69
N ASP A 97 -20.25 14.82 1.77
CA ASP A 97 -20.08 14.52 0.35
C ASP A 97 -18.70 13.91 0.01
N VAL A 98 -17.75 13.96 0.95
CA VAL A 98 -16.38 13.46 0.74
C VAL A 98 -16.33 11.95 0.94
N VAL A 99 -15.70 11.25 0.00
CA VAL A 99 -15.43 9.81 0.09
C VAL A 99 -13.93 9.57 -0.04
N LEU A 100 -13.35 9.00 1.01
CA LEU A 100 -11.96 8.56 1.05
C LEU A 100 -11.91 7.03 0.97
N GLU A 101 -11.00 6.46 0.16
CA GLU A 101 -10.76 5.01 0.12
C GLU A 101 -9.38 4.70 0.68
N MET A 102 -9.34 3.89 1.74
CA MET A 102 -8.09 3.48 2.38
C MET A 102 -7.25 2.63 1.43
N THR A 103 -6.01 3.03 1.23
CA THR A 103 -5.11 2.41 0.26
C THR A 103 -3.91 1.72 0.88
N GLN A 104 -3.50 2.10 2.09
CA GLN A 104 -2.30 1.57 2.74
C GLN A 104 -2.36 1.71 4.25
N ILE A 105 -1.84 0.70 4.97
CA ILE A 105 -1.60 0.73 6.41
C ILE A 105 -0.11 0.96 6.66
N GLY A 106 0.22 1.98 7.46
CA GLY A 106 1.59 2.30 7.81
C GLY A 106 2.44 2.81 6.65
N LYS A 107 3.64 3.20 6.97
CA LYS A 107 4.72 3.54 6.01
C LYS A 107 6.08 3.34 6.65
N GLU A 108 7.08 2.98 5.88
CA GLU A 108 8.45 3.04 6.36
C GLU A 108 8.89 4.49 6.61
N CYS A 109 9.55 4.71 7.74
CA CYS A 109 10.24 5.96 8.03
C CYS A 109 11.73 5.79 7.71
N HIS A 110 12.20 6.43 6.65
CA HIS A 110 13.63 6.41 6.29
C HIS A 110 14.50 7.26 7.20
N ASN A 111 13.94 8.27 7.87
CA ASN A 111 14.63 9.14 8.81
C ASN A 111 13.88 9.14 10.14
N HIS A 112 14.60 8.90 11.24
CA HIS A 112 14.07 9.05 12.58
C HIS A 112 13.65 10.51 12.81
N CYS A 113 12.33 10.76 12.89
CA CYS A 113 11.78 12.08 13.19
C CYS A 113 12.13 12.50 14.63
N VAL A 114 11.88 13.79 14.94
CA VAL A 114 12.14 14.34 16.28
C VAL A 114 11.42 13.55 17.38
N ILE A 115 10.20 13.09 17.10
CA ILE A 115 9.39 12.30 18.05
C ILE A 115 10.07 10.95 18.32
N TYR A 116 10.50 10.23 17.28
CA TYR A 116 11.22 8.96 17.43
C TYR A 116 12.50 9.14 18.26
N LYS A 117 13.27 10.20 18.02
CA LYS A 117 14.50 10.48 18.76
C LYS A 117 14.23 10.74 20.26
N LYS A 118 13.10 11.36 20.60
CA LYS A 118 12.74 11.67 22.01
C LYS A 118 12.09 10.48 22.73
N MET A 119 11.23 9.73 22.04
CA MET A 119 10.36 8.72 22.64
C MET A 119 10.81 7.27 22.37
N GLY A 120 11.75 7.05 21.42
CA GLY A 120 12.12 5.70 20.97
C GLY A 120 11.01 4.98 20.20
N ASP A 121 9.88 5.64 19.95
CA ASP A 121 8.69 5.08 19.30
C ASP A 121 8.04 6.12 18.36
N TYR A 122 7.26 5.61 17.38
CA TYR A 122 6.55 6.43 16.42
C TYR A 122 5.35 5.64 15.85
N ILE A 123 4.14 6.17 16.01
CA ILE A 123 2.91 5.41 15.75
C ILE A 123 2.51 5.38 14.26
N MET A 124 2.85 6.40 13.47
CA MET A 124 2.44 6.49 12.06
C MET A 124 2.85 5.28 11.19
N PRO A 125 4.02 4.64 11.37
CA PRO A 125 4.40 3.45 10.60
C PRO A 125 3.51 2.23 10.84
N ARG A 126 2.87 2.14 11.99
CA ARG A 126 2.07 0.97 12.39
C ARG A 126 0.57 1.26 12.43
N GLU A 127 0.19 2.43 12.91
CA GLU A 127 -1.19 2.79 13.24
C GLU A 127 -1.78 3.79 12.24
N GLY A 128 -0.93 4.55 11.54
CA GLY A 128 -1.39 5.49 10.52
C GLY A 128 -1.81 4.78 9.25
N VAL A 129 -2.83 5.30 8.58
CA VAL A 129 -3.28 4.80 7.28
C VAL A 129 -3.27 5.91 6.25
N PHE A 130 -3.30 5.52 4.99
CA PHE A 130 -3.36 6.43 3.86
C PHE A 130 -4.58 6.13 3.02
N ALA A 131 -5.15 7.18 2.43
CA ALA A 131 -6.30 7.10 1.56
C ALA A 131 -6.11 7.94 0.30
N GLU A 132 -6.82 7.56 -0.74
CA GLU A 132 -7.08 8.39 -1.92
C GLU A 132 -8.47 9.02 -1.81
N VAL A 133 -8.65 10.15 -2.46
CA VAL A 133 -9.92 10.88 -2.51
C VAL A 133 -10.73 10.40 -3.71
N VAL A 134 -11.81 9.68 -3.45
CA VAL A 134 -12.75 9.21 -4.48
C VAL A 134 -13.71 10.34 -4.87
N GLU A 135 -14.29 11.01 -3.88
CA GLU A 135 -15.19 12.14 -4.07
C GLU A 135 -14.73 13.30 -3.19
N GLY A 136 -14.61 14.48 -3.80
CA GLY A 136 -14.17 15.70 -3.14
C GLY A 136 -15.34 16.44 -2.49
N GLY A 137 -15.01 17.48 -1.71
CA GLY A 137 -15.99 18.32 -1.03
C GLY A 137 -15.34 19.12 0.09
N HIS A 138 -16.15 19.59 1.03
CA HIS A 138 -15.68 20.38 2.16
C HIS A 138 -15.86 19.59 3.46
N ILE A 139 -14.84 19.60 4.32
CA ILE A 139 -14.88 18.97 5.65
C ILE A 139 -14.51 19.97 6.75
N LYS A 140 -15.00 19.73 7.96
CA LYS A 140 -14.69 20.50 9.16
C LYS A 140 -14.50 19.62 10.39
N VAL A 141 -13.75 20.12 11.36
CA VAL A 141 -13.60 19.50 12.67
C VAL A 141 -14.98 19.32 13.32
N GLY A 142 -15.17 18.19 13.97
CA GLY A 142 -16.44 17.81 14.59
C GLY A 142 -17.44 17.10 13.67
N GLN A 143 -17.15 16.97 12.38
CA GLN A 143 -18.03 16.28 11.43
C GLN A 143 -17.95 14.77 11.61
N GLU A 144 -19.09 14.11 11.44
CA GLU A 144 -19.21 12.65 11.54
C GLU A 144 -18.55 11.95 10.35
N VAL A 145 -17.97 10.78 10.62
CA VAL A 145 -17.33 9.90 9.65
C VAL A 145 -18.01 8.55 9.69
N THR A 146 -18.54 8.09 8.57
CA THR A 146 -19.11 6.73 8.44
C THR A 146 -18.12 5.81 7.75
N CYS A 147 -17.91 4.61 8.30
CA CYS A 147 -17.04 3.60 7.75
C CYS A 147 -17.86 2.58 6.93
N ILE A 148 -17.43 2.32 5.69
CA ILE A 148 -17.99 1.31 4.80
C ILE A 148 -16.90 0.29 4.46
N LEU A 149 -17.06 -0.94 4.94
CA LEU A 149 -16.12 -2.03 4.64
C LEU A 149 -16.20 -2.43 3.16
N PRO A 150 -15.08 -2.89 2.58
CA PRO A 150 -15.07 -3.33 1.19
C PRO A 150 -15.98 -4.55 1.00
N LYS A 151 -16.74 -4.56 -0.10
CA LYS A 151 -17.62 -5.68 -0.45
C LYS A 151 -16.82 -6.94 -0.75
N ALA A 152 -17.39 -8.11 -0.43
CA ALA A 152 -16.75 -9.41 -0.65
C ALA A 152 -16.62 -9.76 -2.14
N ASP A 153 -17.51 -9.23 -2.99
CA ASP A 153 -17.60 -9.48 -4.44
C ASP A 153 -16.84 -8.44 -5.28
N ARG A 154 -16.02 -7.57 -4.64
CA ARG A 154 -15.17 -6.63 -5.38
C ARG A 154 -14.13 -7.37 -6.24
N PRO A 155 -13.66 -6.78 -7.33
CA PRO A 155 -12.56 -7.32 -8.13
C PRO A 155 -11.34 -7.67 -7.25
N TYR A 156 -10.66 -8.76 -7.56
CA TYR A 156 -9.37 -9.05 -6.93
C TYR A 156 -8.35 -7.99 -7.31
N THR A 157 -7.60 -7.52 -6.31
CA THR A 157 -6.53 -6.54 -6.51
C THR A 157 -5.22 -7.22 -6.85
N ALA A 158 -4.46 -6.67 -7.79
CA ALA A 158 -3.18 -7.19 -8.19
C ALA A 158 -2.08 -6.12 -8.21
N ALA A 159 -0.83 -6.57 -8.02
CA ALA A 159 0.37 -5.79 -8.32
C ALA A 159 1.28 -6.58 -9.27
N VAL A 160 2.03 -5.86 -10.09
CA VAL A 160 2.99 -6.44 -11.05
C VAL A 160 4.36 -5.85 -10.78
N ILE A 161 5.38 -6.71 -10.63
CA ILE A 161 6.77 -6.31 -10.44
C ILE A 161 7.62 -6.90 -11.56
N THR A 162 8.25 -6.05 -12.34
CA THR A 162 9.27 -6.46 -13.32
C THR A 162 10.66 -6.32 -12.70
N LEU A 163 11.45 -7.37 -12.76
CA LEU A 163 12.85 -7.42 -12.32
C LEU A 163 13.74 -7.32 -13.56
N SER A 164 14.52 -6.25 -13.67
CA SER A 164 15.47 -6.04 -14.77
C SER A 164 16.46 -4.94 -14.45
N ASP A 165 17.76 -5.26 -14.30
CA ASP A 165 18.81 -4.26 -14.13
C ASP A 165 18.81 -3.23 -15.27
N LYS A 166 18.74 -3.69 -16.52
CA LYS A 166 18.70 -2.81 -17.70
C LYS A 166 17.44 -1.97 -17.80
N GLY A 167 16.30 -2.55 -17.40
CA GLY A 167 15.03 -1.82 -17.36
C GLY A 167 15.07 -0.73 -16.30
N ALA A 168 15.51 -1.05 -15.09
CA ALA A 168 15.64 -0.09 -13.99
C ALA A 168 16.65 1.04 -14.29
N ALA A 169 17.70 0.75 -15.08
CA ALA A 169 18.66 1.74 -15.56
C ALA A 169 18.14 2.59 -16.74
N GLY A 170 16.95 2.28 -17.30
CA GLY A 170 16.41 2.95 -18.49
C GLY A 170 17.10 2.55 -19.82
N GLU A 171 17.92 1.50 -19.81
CA GLU A 171 18.64 1.00 -20.99
C GLU A 171 17.80 0.05 -21.85
N ARG A 172 16.68 -0.44 -21.30
CA ARG A 172 15.77 -1.37 -21.96
C ARG A 172 14.33 -1.08 -21.58
N GLU A 173 13.45 -1.05 -22.57
CA GLU A 173 12.02 -0.94 -22.35
C GLU A 173 11.45 -2.20 -21.68
N ASP A 174 10.63 -2.01 -20.64
CA ASP A 174 9.85 -3.11 -20.05
C ASP A 174 8.64 -3.43 -20.94
N LYS A 175 8.64 -4.61 -21.52
CA LYS A 175 7.52 -5.14 -22.31
C LYS A 175 6.68 -6.16 -21.54
N SER A 176 7.29 -6.81 -20.55
CA SER A 176 6.64 -7.90 -19.79
C SER A 176 5.61 -7.36 -18.80
N GLY A 177 5.99 -6.35 -18.00
CA GLY A 177 5.08 -5.74 -17.04
C GLY A 177 3.79 -5.22 -17.67
N PRO A 178 3.84 -4.33 -18.69
CA PRO A 178 2.65 -3.85 -19.38
C PRO A 178 1.79 -4.96 -19.98
N ALA A 179 2.39 -6.00 -20.57
CA ALA A 179 1.63 -7.12 -21.13
C ALA A 179 0.86 -7.90 -20.05
N ILE A 180 1.50 -8.16 -18.90
CA ILE A 180 0.84 -8.81 -17.76
C ILE A 180 -0.30 -7.94 -17.22
N VAL A 181 -0.10 -6.63 -17.10
CA VAL A 181 -1.13 -5.68 -16.66
C VAL A 181 -2.34 -5.70 -17.56
N GLU A 182 -2.15 -5.72 -18.88
CA GLU A 182 -3.24 -5.78 -19.87
C GLU A 182 -4.04 -7.09 -19.74
N MET A 183 -3.34 -8.22 -19.62
CA MET A 183 -3.97 -9.53 -19.43
C MET A 183 -4.78 -9.58 -18.12
N LEU A 184 -4.25 -9.06 -17.04
CA LEU A 184 -4.91 -9.05 -15.73
C LEU A 184 -6.15 -8.14 -15.76
N LYS A 185 -6.07 -6.95 -16.35
CA LYS A 185 -7.22 -6.05 -16.54
C LYS A 185 -8.32 -6.73 -17.36
N SER A 186 -7.94 -7.42 -18.44
CA SER A 186 -8.88 -8.18 -19.27
C SER A 186 -9.54 -9.34 -18.51
N ALA A 187 -8.85 -9.90 -17.52
CA ALA A 187 -9.36 -10.93 -16.61
C ALA A 187 -10.15 -10.37 -15.42
N GLY A 188 -10.36 -9.05 -15.35
CA GLY A 188 -11.18 -8.39 -14.32
C GLY A 188 -10.44 -8.07 -13.02
N TYR A 189 -9.10 -8.08 -13.00
CA TYR A 189 -8.32 -7.64 -11.84
C TYR A 189 -8.23 -6.11 -11.77
N ASP A 190 -8.24 -5.59 -10.53
CA ASP A 190 -7.95 -4.20 -10.23
C ASP A 190 -6.44 -4.04 -9.95
N ILE A 191 -5.71 -3.38 -10.85
CA ILE A 191 -4.26 -3.20 -10.74
C ILE A 191 -3.95 -2.01 -9.84
N LYS A 192 -3.44 -2.30 -8.65
CA LYS A 192 -3.13 -1.28 -7.65
C LYS A 192 -1.73 -0.68 -7.80
N GLU A 193 -0.77 -1.46 -8.35
CA GLU A 193 0.60 -0.96 -8.51
C GLU A 193 1.37 -1.75 -9.54
N THR A 194 2.26 -1.05 -10.25
CA THR A 194 3.21 -1.64 -11.21
C THR A 194 4.60 -1.08 -10.89
N LEU A 195 5.58 -1.97 -10.72
CA LEU A 195 6.95 -1.61 -10.37
C LEU A 195 7.93 -2.20 -11.39
N LEU A 196 8.98 -1.45 -11.68
CA LEU A 196 10.15 -1.90 -12.41
C LEU A 196 11.38 -1.74 -11.51
N LEU A 197 11.99 -2.84 -11.10
CA LEU A 197 13.07 -2.88 -10.12
C LEU A 197 14.33 -3.48 -10.73
N ALA A 198 15.50 -3.11 -10.18
CA ALA A 198 16.74 -3.82 -10.42
C ALA A 198 16.67 -5.24 -9.83
N ASP A 199 17.51 -6.16 -10.35
CA ASP A 199 17.62 -7.55 -9.88
C ASP A 199 18.33 -7.61 -8.51
N GLU A 200 17.72 -6.99 -7.48
CA GLU A 200 18.22 -6.90 -6.10
C GLU A 200 17.27 -7.62 -5.14
N GLN A 201 17.72 -8.69 -4.51
CA GLN A 201 16.90 -9.55 -3.64
C GLN A 201 16.23 -8.76 -2.50
N LEU A 202 17.01 -7.96 -1.75
CA LEU A 202 16.46 -7.21 -0.59
C LEU A 202 15.46 -6.14 -1.00
N LEU A 203 15.64 -5.54 -2.18
CA LEU A 203 14.68 -4.56 -2.72
C LEU A 203 13.35 -5.26 -3.05
N LEU A 204 13.42 -6.43 -3.69
CA LEU A 204 12.23 -7.21 -4.01
C LEU A 204 11.52 -7.71 -2.74
N GLU A 205 12.25 -8.24 -1.76
CA GLU A 205 11.69 -8.67 -0.47
C GLU A 205 10.91 -7.54 0.21
N LYS A 206 11.49 -6.35 0.25
CA LYS A 206 10.86 -5.16 0.81
C LYS A 206 9.55 -4.81 0.11
N GLU A 207 9.52 -4.80 -1.22
CA GLU A 207 8.33 -4.47 -1.98
C GLU A 207 7.27 -5.56 -1.90
N LEU A 208 7.64 -6.85 -1.89
CA LEU A 208 6.72 -7.96 -1.65
C LEU A 208 6.05 -7.84 -0.28
N MET A 209 6.81 -7.54 0.77
CA MET A 209 6.27 -7.31 2.12
C MET A 209 5.35 -6.07 2.15
N ARG A 210 5.75 -4.97 1.54
CA ARG A 210 4.94 -3.74 1.50
C ARG A 210 3.60 -3.97 0.80
N LEU A 211 3.62 -4.59 -0.38
CA LEU A 211 2.41 -4.87 -1.15
C LEU A 211 1.48 -5.86 -0.44
N SER A 212 2.04 -6.85 0.25
CA SER A 212 1.26 -7.85 0.99
C SER A 212 0.73 -7.32 2.32
N ASP A 213 1.56 -6.66 3.11
CA ASP A 213 1.25 -6.31 4.51
C ASP A 213 0.57 -4.96 4.64
N GLN A 214 1.00 -3.97 3.83
CA GLN A 214 0.54 -2.60 3.93
C GLN A 214 -0.53 -2.28 2.87
N ARG A 215 -0.33 -2.70 1.61
CA ARG A 215 -1.30 -2.50 0.52
C ARG A 215 -2.36 -3.60 0.48
N GLN A 216 -2.13 -4.75 1.08
CA GLN A 216 -3.04 -5.90 1.16
C GLN A 216 -3.60 -6.32 -0.21
N VAL A 217 -2.77 -6.31 -1.26
CA VAL A 217 -3.19 -6.80 -2.57
C VAL A 217 -3.49 -8.30 -2.52
N ASN A 218 -4.44 -8.79 -3.31
CA ASN A 218 -4.80 -10.20 -3.32
C ASN A 218 -3.72 -11.06 -3.99
N VAL A 219 -3.07 -10.53 -5.05
CA VAL A 219 -2.03 -11.26 -5.77
C VAL A 219 -0.92 -10.34 -6.23
N ILE A 220 0.31 -10.84 -6.19
CA ILE A 220 1.49 -10.20 -6.75
C ILE A 220 2.07 -11.11 -7.83
N PHE A 221 2.21 -10.58 -9.04
CA PHE A 221 2.94 -11.23 -10.11
C PHE A 221 4.31 -10.59 -10.24
N THR A 222 5.36 -11.39 -10.21
CA THR A 222 6.71 -10.95 -10.56
C THR A 222 7.11 -11.53 -11.90
N THR A 223 7.89 -10.82 -12.72
CA THR A 223 8.47 -11.32 -13.96
C THR A 223 9.94 -10.90 -14.06
N GLY A 224 10.80 -11.81 -14.50
CA GLY A 224 12.25 -11.64 -14.52
C GLY A 224 12.94 -12.24 -13.29
N GLY A 225 14.27 -12.38 -13.36
CA GLY A 225 15.13 -12.87 -12.27
C GLY A 225 14.86 -14.32 -11.84
N THR A 226 14.34 -15.19 -12.72
CA THR A 226 14.00 -16.59 -12.40
C THR A 226 14.90 -17.64 -13.05
N GLY A 227 15.98 -17.22 -13.73
CA GLY A 227 16.92 -18.11 -14.42
C GLY A 227 18.10 -18.54 -13.54
N PHE A 228 19.27 -18.79 -14.17
CA PHE A 228 20.47 -19.35 -13.53
C PHE A 228 21.60 -18.33 -13.33
N SER A 229 21.39 -17.07 -13.72
CA SER A 229 22.35 -16.00 -13.41
C SER A 229 22.46 -15.80 -11.90
N GLU A 230 23.63 -15.39 -11.42
CA GLU A 230 23.82 -15.02 -10.01
C GLU A 230 22.93 -13.85 -9.56
N ARG A 231 22.52 -13.01 -10.51
CA ARG A 231 21.60 -11.90 -10.30
C ARG A 231 20.13 -12.33 -10.23
N ASP A 232 19.79 -13.53 -10.75
CA ASP A 232 18.42 -14.06 -10.74
C ASP A 232 18.06 -14.53 -9.32
N ARG A 233 17.52 -13.64 -8.50
CA ARG A 233 17.21 -13.86 -7.08
C ARG A 233 15.71 -13.75 -6.74
N THR A 234 14.87 -13.71 -7.76
CA THR A 234 13.40 -13.60 -7.56
C THR A 234 12.83 -14.78 -6.77
N PRO A 235 13.20 -16.05 -7.02
CA PRO A 235 12.71 -17.18 -6.23
C PRO A 235 13.14 -17.10 -4.76
N GLU A 236 14.39 -16.74 -4.51
CA GLU A 236 14.96 -16.62 -3.16
C GLU A 236 14.24 -15.52 -2.36
N ALA A 237 14.04 -14.34 -2.96
CA ALA A 237 13.27 -13.25 -2.34
C ALA A 237 11.83 -13.68 -2.01
N THR A 238 11.18 -14.40 -2.94
CA THR A 238 9.81 -14.87 -2.73
C THR A 238 9.73 -15.89 -1.59
N ILE A 239 10.65 -16.85 -1.55
CA ILE A 239 10.73 -17.85 -0.46
C ILE A 239 10.96 -17.18 0.88
N ALA A 240 11.87 -16.18 0.93
CA ALA A 240 12.23 -15.49 2.18
C ALA A 240 11.05 -14.76 2.83
N VAL A 241 10.09 -14.27 2.03
CA VAL A 241 8.96 -13.48 2.55
C VAL A 241 7.65 -14.26 2.71
N CYS A 242 7.52 -15.44 2.09
CA CYS A 242 6.30 -16.22 2.15
C CYS A 242 6.18 -17.01 3.47
N ASP A 243 4.97 -17.03 4.05
CA ASP A 243 4.67 -17.84 5.23
C ASP A 243 4.57 -19.34 4.88
N ARG A 244 4.17 -19.63 3.64
CA ARG A 244 4.01 -21.00 3.10
C ARG A 244 4.08 -21.01 1.57
N MET A 245 4.60 -22.09 1.02
CA MET A 245 4.75 -22.26 -0.42
C MET A 245 3.50 -22.87 -1.06
N ALA A 246 3.22 -22.48 -2.32
CA ALA A 246 2.12 -22.98 -3.15
C ALA A 246 2.68 -23.47 -4.50
N ASN A 247 3.68 -24.35 -4.47
CA ASN A 247 4.53 -24.73 -5.61
C ASN A 247 3.77 -25.26 -6.83
N GLY A 248 2.59 -25.85 -6.63
CA GLY A 248 1.78 -26.39 -7.73
C GLY A 248 1.43 -25.38 -8.81
N ILE A 249 1.32 -24.08 -8.48
CA ILE A 249 1.06 -23.02 -9.48
C ILE A 249 2.29 -22.85 -10.39
N ALA A 250 3.48 -22.69 -9.80
CA ALA A 250 4.72 -22.54 -10.55
C ALA A 250 5.05 -23.80 -11.38
N GLU A 251 4.74 -24.98 -10.87
CA GLU A 251 4.87 -26.24 -11.59
C GLU A 251 3.93 -26.31 -12.81
N ALA A 252 2.66 -25.92 -12.64
CA ALA A 252 1.68 -25.88 -13.73
C ALA A 252 2.12 -24.92 -14.84
N ILE A 253 2.62 -23.71 -14.47
CA ILE A 253 3.16 -22.73 -15.41
C ILE A 253 4.35 -23.31 -16.15
N ARG A 254 5.30 -23.97 -15.47
CA ARG A 254 6.48 -24.57 -16.07
C ARG A 254 6.11 -25.69 -17.02
N ASN A 255 5.20 -26.58 -16.63
CA ASN A 255 4.71 -27.67 -17.46
C ASN A 255 4.04 -27.17 -18.73
N TYR A 256 3.18 -26.16 -18.62
CA TYR A 256 2.59 -25.51 -19.81
C TYR A 256 3.66 -24.89 -20.71
N SER A 257 4.60 -24.16 -20.14
CA SER A 257 5.67 -23.51 -20.89
C SER A 257 6.59 -24.51 -21.59
N MET A 258 6.78 -25.73 -21.05
CA MET A 258 7.51 -26.83 -21.71
C MET A 258 6.86 -27.29 -23.03
N THR A 259 5.56 -27.11 -23.19
CA THR A 259 4.88 -27.40 -24.47
C THR A 259 5.23 -26.38 -25.57
N ILE A 260 5.71 -25.20 -25.19
CA ILE A 260 6.08 -24.12 -26.09
C ILE A 260 7.61 -24.11 -26.34
N THR A 261 8.39 -24.26 -25.26
CA THR A 261 9.86 -24.25 -25.34
C THR A 261 10.49 -25.18 -24.30
N PRO A 262 11.41 -26.09 -24.70
CA PRO A 262 12.13 -26.93 -23.73
C PRO A 262 12.96 -26.13 -22.72
N ARG A 263 13.33 -24.88 -23.05
CA ARG A 263 14.09 -23.99 -22.12
C ARG A 263 13.32 -23.61 -20.84
N ALA A 264 12.01 -23.82 -20.81
CA ALA A 264 11.19 -23.61 -19.63
C ALA A 264 11.65 -24.47 -18.42
N MET A 265 12.36 -25.58 -18.65
CA MET A 265 12.96 -26.39 -17.58
C MET A 265 13.97 -25.63 -16.72
N PHE A 266 14.58 -24.55 -17.23
CA PHE A 266 15.53 -23.72 -16.48
C PHE A 266 14.87 -22.66 -15.60
N SER A 267 13.56 -22.54 -15.62
CA SER A 267 12.85 -21.61 -14.72
C SER A 267 12.86 -22.15 -13.28
N ARG A 268 13.45 -21.40 -12.36
CA ARG A 268 13.41 -21.66 -10.91
C ARG A 268 12.25 -21.00 -10.21
N ALA A 269 11.29 -20.45 -10.99
CA ALA A 269 10.11 -19.76 -10.48
C ALA A 269 9.38 -20.57 -9.39
N VAL A 270 8.91 -19.87 -8.38
CA VAL A 270 8.13 -20.38 -7.25
C VAL A 270 6.83 -19.61 -7.09
N SER A 271 5.94 -20.12 -6.27
CA SER A 271 4.75 -19.41 -5.81
C SER A 271 4.52 -19.70 -4.34
N GLY A 272 3.99 -18.70 -3.63
CA GLY A 272 3.77 -18.79 -2.19
C GLY A 272 2.73 -17.82 -1.69
N ILE A 273 2.43 -17.88 -0.41
CA ILE A 273 1.41 -17.07 0.25
C ILE A 273 2.08 -16.34 1.41
N ARG A 274 1.92 -14.99 1.42
CA ARG A 274 2.22 -14.16 2.57
C ARG A 274 0.93 -13.58 3.12
N LYS A 275 0.58 -13.91 4.37
CA LYS A 275 -0.71 -13.57 4.99
C LYS A 275 -1.90 -13.96 4.09
N LYS A 276 -2.53 -13.00 3.40
CA LYS A 276 -3.66 -13.20 2.48
C LYS A 276 -3.29 -12.95 1.02
N THR A 277 -2.03 -12.63 0.73
CA THR A 277 -1.54 -12.32 -0.62
C THR A 277 -0.90 -13.56 -1.24
N LEU A 278 -1.33 -13.91 -2.44
CA LEU A 278 -0.67 -14.90 -3.29
C LEU A 278 0.46 -14.22 -4.08
N ILE A 279 1.67 -14.80 -4.06
CA ILE A 279 2.82 -14.30 -4.83
C ILE A 279 3.19 -15.37 -5.86
N ILE A 280 3.29 -14.96 -7.12
CA ILE A 280 3.56 -15.86 -8.25
C ILE A 280 4.72 -15.29 -9.06
N ASN A 281 5.80 -16.08 -9.21
CA ASN A 281 6.86 -15.73 -10.15
C ASN A 281 6.49 -16.24 -11.55
N LEU A 282 6.54 -15.36 -12.53
CA LEU A 282 6.37 -15.66 -13.93
C LEU A 282 7.73 -15.74 -14.62
N PRO A 283 7.86 -16.51 -15.73
CA PRO A 283 9.05 -16.45 -16.56
C PRO A 283 9.24 -15.04 -17.13
N GLY A 284 10.50 -14.66 -17.37
CA GLY A 284 10.89 -13.38 -17.99
C GLY A 284 10.83 -13.41 -19.50
#